data_04f727d1860713bf31bf62e04e181216
#
_entry.id   04f727d1860713bf31bf62e04e181216
#
_cell.length_a   1.000
_cell.length_b   1.000
_cell.length_c   1.000
_cell.angle_alpha   90.00
_cell.angle_beta   90.00
_cell.angle_gamma   90.00
#
_symmetry.space_group_name_H-M   'P 1'
#
loop_
_entity.id
_entity.type
_entity.pdbx_description
1 polymer ?
#
loop_
_entity_poly.entity_id
_entity_poly.type
_entity_poly.pdbx_seq_one_letter_code
_entity_poly.pdbx_strand_id
1 'polypeptide(L)'
;MSKKRYYLAYGSNLNRKQMQMRCPGAKVIGTALLEGYELLFKGSKTGFYLTIEPKADGVVPVAVWEVTAEHEHMLDRYEGCPICYYKKEISLPVRRAKSGRTVQTNSFVYIMQEKRRLGEPTPRYFWTCVLGYRSFGFDPKFLYEAYERSTRHLYR
;
A
#
# COMPACT_ATOMS: atom_id res chain seq x y z
N MET A 1 -14.50 -13.55 19.80
CA MET A 1 -13.40 -12.59 19.64
C MET A 1 -12.98 -12.50 18.19
N SER A 2 -12.97 -11.31 17.63
CA SER A 2 -12.51 -11.13 16.27
C SER A 2 -10.98 -11.31 16.21
N LYS A 3 -10.53 -12.14 15.30
CA LYS A 3 -9.11 -12.38 15.08
C LYS A 3 -8.51 -11.16 14.40
N LYS A 4 -7.44 -10.60 14.98
CA LYS A 4 -6.73 -9.47 14.41
C LYS A 4 -5.79 -9.95 13.30
N ARG A 5 -5.71 -9.15 12.23
CA ARG A 5 -4.81 -9.42 11.12
C ARG A 5 -3.94 -8.19 10.88
N TYR A 6 -2.90 -8.36 10.08
CA TYR A 6 -1.96 -7.28 9.78
C TYR A 6 -2.01 -6.94 8.30
N TYR A 7 -2.23 -5.67 8.02
CA TYR A 7 -2.43 -5.14 6.68
C TYR A 7 -1.24 -4.27 6.29
N LEU A 8 -0.66 -4.55 5.12
CA LEU A 8 0.46 -3.77 4.59
C LEU A 8 -0.07 -2.66 3.69
N ALA A 9 0.15 -1.42 4.09
CA ALA A 9 -0.24 -0.25 3.32
C ALA A 9 0.99 0.35 2.65
N TYR A 10 0.88 0.61 1.35
CA TYR A 10 1.97 1.20 0.57
C TYR A 10 1.54 2.45 -0.20
N GLY A 11 0.27 2.80 -0.20
CA GLY A 11 -0.27 3.91 -0.97
C GLY A 11 -1.07 4.88 -0.11
N SER A 12 -2.31 5.20 -0.53
CA SER A 12 -3.13 6.19 0.17
C SER A 12 -3.43 5.84 1.62
N ASN A 13 -3.42 4.55 1.97
CA ASN A 13 -3.66 4.13 3.36
C ASN A 13 -2.45 4.33 4.29
N LEU A 14 -1.35 4.87 3.76
CA LEU A 14 -0.30 5.45 4.58
C LEU A 14 -0.71 6.82 5.12
N ASN A 15 -1.70 7.44 4.49
CA ASN A 15 -2.27 8.67 5.00
C ASN A 15 -3.16 8.32 6.20
N ARG A 16 -2.74 8.73 7.40
CA ARG A 16 -3.39 8.32 8.65
C ARG A 16 -4.85 8.76 8.72
N LYS A 17 -5.13 9.95 8.19
CA LYS A 17 -6.48 10.49 8.15
C LYS A 17 -7.39 9.64 7.25
N GLN A 18 -6.89 9.26 6.07
CA GLN A 18 -7.60 8.39 5.15
C GLN A 18 -7.90 7.02 5.80
N MET A 19 -6.89 6.44 6.43
CA MET A 19 -7.04 5.14 7.05
C MET A 19 -8.05 5.15 8.21
N GLN A 20 -8.05 6.22 9.02
CA GLN A 20 -9.02 6.34 10.10
C GLN A 20 -10.44 6.50 9.60
N MET A 21 -10.63 7.09 8.43
CA MET A 21 -11.95 7.17 7.81
C MET A 21 -12.44 5.81 7.33
N ARG A 22 -11.54 5.00 6.78
CA ARG A 22 -11.88 3.66 6.25
C ARG A 22 -11.98 2.60 7.32
N CYS A 23 -11.08 2.65 8.29
CA CYS A 23 -10.96 1.63 9.34
C CYS A 23 -10.80 2.31 10.69
N PRO A 24 -11.90 2.89 11.23
CA PRO A 24 -11.83 3.57 12.53
C PRO A 24 -11.27 2.63 13.61
N GLY A 25 -10.27 3.11 14.35
CA GLY A 25 -9.66 2.34 15.42
C GLY A 25 -8.52 1.40 15.00
N ALA A 26 -8.23 1.28 13.72
CA ALA A 26 -7.05 0.52 13.27
C ALA A 26 -5.78 1.18 13.79
N LYS A 27 -4.79 0.36 14.16
CA LYS A 27 -3.56 0.84 14.80
C LYS A 27 -2.33 0.47 13.98
N VAL A 28 -1.40 1.41 13.88
CA VAL A 28 -0.09 1.13 13.30
C VAL A 28 0.72 0.32 14.31
N ILE A 29 1.22 -0.84 13.89
CA ILE A 29 2.08 -1.64 14.77
C ILE A 29 3.55 -1.53 14.39
N GLY A 30 3.85 -1.07 13.19
CA GLY A 30 5.23 -0.95 12.76
C GLY A 30 5.36 -0.62 11.29
N THR A 31 6.59 -0.73 10.80
CA THR A 31 6.92 -0.49 9.40
C THR A 31 7.82 -1.62 8.89
N ALA A 32 7.88 -1.76 7.57
CA ALA A 32 8.72 -2.78 6.96
C ALA A 32 9.16 -2.33 5.57
N LEU A 33 10.18 -2.99 5.04
CA LEU A 33 10.56 -2.88 3.64
C LEU A 33 10.18 -4.18 2.96
N LEU A 34 9.27 -4.07 1.99
CA LEU A 34 8.83 -5.23 1.23
C LEU A 34 9.78 -5.40 0.05
N GLU A 35 10.64 -6.40 0.13
CA GLU A 35 11.66 -6.68 -0.89
C GLU A 35 11.07 -7.48 -2.05
N GLY A 36 11.62 -7.27 -3.25
CA GLY A 36 11.22 -8.01 -4.44
C GLY A 36 10.01 -7.44 -5.15
N TYR A 37 9.64 -6.20 -4.85
CA TYR A 37 8.51 -5.51 -5.46
C TYR A 37 8.87 -4.08 -5.83
N GLU A 38 8.13 -3.51 -6.76
CA GLU A 38 8.21 -2.08 -7.10
C GLU A 38 6.81 -1.49 -7.15
N LEU A 39 6.72 -0.18 -6.93
CA LEU A 39 5.47 0.58 -7.04
C LEU A 39 5.18 0.95 -8.49
N LEU A 40 3.92 0.85 -8.86
CA LEU A 40 3.44 1.32 -10.17
C LEU A 40 2.09 2.00 -9.99
N PHE A 41 1.78 2.94 -10.88
CA PHE A 41 0.44 3.51 -10.99
C PHE A 41 -0.28 2.83 -12.14
N LYS A 42 -1.37 2.15 -11.83
CA LYS A 42 -2.18 1.44 -12.82
C LYS A 42 -3.65 1.69 -12.55
N GLY A 43 -4.46 1.44 -13.52
CA GLY A 43 -5.87 1.68 -13.29
C GLY A 43 -6.81 1.38 -14.40
N SER A 44 -7.93 2.05 -14.34
CA SER A 44 -9.07 1.83 -15.18
C SER A 44 -9.79 3.16 -15.46
N LYS A 45 -11.09 3.08 -15.69
CA LYS A 45 -11.93 4.23 -16.02
C LYS A 45 -12.00 5.30 -14.95
N THR A 46 -11.83 4.94 -13.67
CA THR A 46 -11.97 5.88 -12.56
C THR A 46 -10.68 6.60 -12.20
N GLY A 47 -9.56 6.14 -12.72
CA GLY A 47 -8.27 6.75 -12.42
C GLY A 47 -7.15 5.72 -12.26
N PHE A 48 -5.98 6.23 -11.91
CA PHE A 48 -4.78 5.40 -11.75
C PHE A 48 -4.32 5.48 -10.30
N TYR A 49 -4.09 4.30 -9.72
CA TYR A 49 -3.79 4.15 -8.31
C TYR A 49 -2.55 3.28 -8.12
N LEU A 50 -1.93 3.37 -6.95
CA LEU A 50 -0.75 2.57 -6.66
C LEU A 50 -1.07 1.09 -6.54
N THR A 51 -0.17 0.30 -7.06
CA THR A 51 -0.09 -1.13 -6.87
C THR A 51 1.37 -1.54 -6.80
N ILE A 52 1.63 -2.81 -6.53
CA ILE A 52 2.98 -3.36 -6.50
C ILE A 52 3.05 -4.56 -7.44
N GLU A 53 4.21 -4.74 -8.05
CA GLU A 53 4.48 -5.92 -8.89
C GLU A 53 5.88 -6.44 -8.62
N PRO A 54 6.13 -7.73 -8.84
CA PRO A 54 7.47 -8.30 -8.61
C PRO A 54 8.54 -7.58 -9.43
N LYS A 55 9.66 -7.31 -8.78
CA LYS A 55 10.81 -6.68 -9.39
C LYS A 55 12.06 -7.12 -8.65
N ALA A 56 12.97 -7.82 -9.36
CA ALA A 56 14.26 -8.18 -8.79
C ALA A 56 14.96 -6.90 -8.29
N ASP A 57 15.50 -6.96 -7.09
CA ASP A 57 16.15 -5.83 -6.42
C ASP A 57 15.22 -4.66 -6.08
N GLY A 58 13.90 -4.84 -6.26
CA GLY A 58 12.93 -3.82 -5.88
C GLY A 58 12.71 -3.81 -4.37
N VAL A 59 12.22 -2.67 -3.87
CA VAL A 59 11.84 -2.53 -2.46
C VAL A 59 10.72 -1.50 -2.37
N VAL A 60 9.76 -1.77 -1.47
CA VAL A 60 8.62 -0.87 -1.24
C VAL A 60 8.47 -0.67 0.26
N PRO A 61 8.51 0.57 0.76
CA PRO A 61 8.26 0.80 2.18
C PRO A 61 6.76 0.64 2.47
N VAL A 62 6.46 -0.02 3.58
CA VAL A 62 5.07 -0.28 3.98
C VAL A 62 4.87 0.04 5.46
N ALA A 63 3.67 0.52 5.80
CA ALA A 63 3.23 0.58 7.18
C ALA A 63 2.38 -0.67 7.44
N VAL A 64 2.43 -1.16 8.66
CA VAL A 64 1.70 -2.35 9.06
C VAL A 64 0.61 -1.94 10.04
N TRP A 65 -0.64 -2.17 9.65
CA TRP A 65 -1.81 -1.83 10.46
C TRP A 65 -2.41 -3.10 11.06
N GLU A 66 -2.73 -3.03 12.35
CA GLU A 66 -3.53 -4.07 12.98
C GLU A 66 -5.00 -3.78 12.69
N VAL A 67 -5.68 -4.75 12.07
CA VAL A 67 -7.06 -4.58 11.62
C VAL A 67 -7.93 -5.73 12.13
N THR A 68 -9.19 -5.41 12.40
CA THR A 68 -10.20 -6.40 12.78
C THR A 68 -10.80 -7.01 11.51
N ALA A 69 -11.62 -8.06 11.67
CA ALA A 69 -12.35 -8.65 10.56
C ALA A 69 -13.27 -7.62 9.88
N GLU A 70 -13.86 -6.72 10.66
CA GLU A 70 -14.71 -5.65 10.11
C GLU A 70 -13.88 -4.66 9.28
N HIS A 71 -12.70 -4.26 9.78
CA HIS A 71 -11.79 -3.41 9.05
C HIS A 71 -11.38 -4.06 7.73
N GLU A 72 -11.05 -5.33 7.77
CA GLU A 72 -10.66 -6.05 6.55
C GLU A 72 -11.80 -6.08 5.53
N HIS A 73 -13.03 -6.27 5.99
CA HIS A 73 -14.20 -6.24 5.12
C HIS A 73 -14.36 -4.85 4.46
N MET A 74 -14.15 -3.77 5.22
CA MET A 74 -14.21 -2.41 4.69
C MET A 74 -13.11 -2.16 3.65
N LEU A 75 -11.91 -2.67 3.92
CA LEU A 75 -10.79 -2.57 2.96
C LEU A 75 -11.10 -3.35 1.68
N ASP A 76 -11.64 -4.56 1.81
CA ASP A 76 -12.03 -5.37 0.63
C ASP A 76 -12.99 -4.59 -0.27
N ARG A 77 -13.96 -3.92 0.32
CA ARG A 77 -14.92 -3.11 -0.43
C ARG A 77 -14.25 -1.89 -1.07
N TYR A 78 -13.41 -1.20 -0.31
CA TYR A 78 -12.71 -0.03 -0.81
C TYR A 78 -11.81 -0.38 -2.00
N GLU A 79 -11.10 -1.50 -1.92
CA GLU A 79 -10.20 -1.94 -2.99
C GLU A 79 -10.91 -2.64 -4.14
N GLY A 80 -12.20 -2.92 -4.02
CA GLY A 80 -12.94 -3.67 -5.02
C GLY A 80 -12.42 -5.10 -5.17
N CYS A 81 -12.06 -5.72 -4.05
CA CYS A 81 -11.53 -7.08 -4.00
C CYS A 81 -12.65 -8.11 -4.24
N PRO A 82 -12.44 -9.12 -5.09
CA PRO A 82 -11.20 -9.47 -5.79
C PRO A 82 -11.10 -8.97 -7.24
N ILE A 83 -12.05 -8.15 -7.70
CA ILE A 83 -12.14 -7.77 -9.11
C ILE A 83 -11.07 -6.76 -9.51
N CYS A 84 -10.91 -5.68 -8.73
CA CYS A 84 -9.95 -4.62 -9.02
C CYS A 84 -8.58 -4.96 -8.42
N TYR A 85 -8.59 -5.22 -7.11
CA TYR A 85 -7.43 -5.70 -6.37
C TYR A 85 -7.70 -7.11 -5.87
N TYR A 86 -6.67 -7.92 -5.74
CA TYR A 86 -6.76 -9.20 -5.04
C TYR A 86 -5.85 -9.16 -3.81
N LYS A 87 -6.13 -10.03 -2.87
CA LYS A 87 -5.42 -10.08 -1.59
C LYS A 87 -4.37 -11.18 -1.63
N LYS A 88 -3.17 -10.86 -1.17
CA LYS A 88 -2.07 -11.82 -1.10
C LYS A 88 -1.52 -11.88 0.32
N GLU A 89 -1.28 -13.08 0.81
CA GLU A 89 -0.62 -13.30 2.10
C GLU A 89 0.88 -13.18 1.93
N ILE A 90 1.53 -12.41 2.80
CA ILE A 90 2.98 -12.20 2.78
C ILE A 90 3.49 -12.21 4.21
N SER A 91 4.57 -12.97 4.44
CA SER A 91 5.27 -12.93 5.72
C SER A 91 6.57 -12.17 5.52
N LEU A 92 6.82 -11.17 6.37
CA LEU A 92 8.01 -10.34 6.25
C LEU A 92 8.45 -9.83 7.63
N PRO A 93 9.73 -9.43 7.76
CA PRO A 93 10.22 -8.82 9.00
C PRO A 93 9.58 -7.43 9.16
N VAL A 94 8.97 -7.20 10.31
CA VAL A 94 8.32 -5.91 10.63
C VAL A 94 9.00 -5.32 11.85
N ARG A 95 9.43 -4.08 11.75
CA ARG A 95 9.96 -3.35 12.89
C ARG A 95 8.80 -2.81 13.71
N ARG A 96 8.65 -3.33 14.92
CA ARG A 96 7.56 -2.96 15.82
C ARG A 96 7.80 -1.58 16.41
N ALA A 97 6.80 -0.72 16.31
CA ALA A 97 6.91 0.66 16.77
C ALA A 97 7.15 0.77 18.28
N LYS A 98 6.49 -0.08 19.08
CA LYS A 98 6.60 -0.02 20.54
C LYS A 98 7.94 -0.54 21.06
N SER A 99 8.39 -1.69 20.56
CA SER A 99 9.59 -2.35 21.08
C SER A 99 10.85 -2.03 20.30
N GLY A 100 10.72 -1.55 19.06
CA GLY A 100 11.86 -1.38 18.16
C GLY A 100 12.42 -2.69 17.64
N ARG A 101 11.84 -3.82 18.03
CA ARG A 101 12.29 -5.14 17.59
C ARG A 101 11.72 -5.48 16.23
N THR A 102 12.48 -6.27 15.47
CA THR A 102 12.03 -6.78 14.19
C THR A 102 11.46 -8.18 14.40
N VAL A 103 10.20 -8.37 14.00
CA VAL A 103 9.47 -9.62 14.20
C VAL A 103 8.89 -10.08 12.87
N GLN A 104 9.15 -11.35 12.52
CA GLN A 104 8.55 -11.95 11.33
C GLN A 104 7.03 -11.96 11.50
N THR A 105 6.31 -11.37 10.56
CA THR A 105 4.87 -11.10 10.70
C THR A 105 4.12 -11.57 9.47
N ASN A 106 3.11 -12.41 9.69
CA ASN A 106 2.19 -12.82 8.64
C ASN A 106 1.20 -11.69 8.39
N SER A 107 1.14 -11.24 7.14
CA SER A 107 0.37 -10.07 6.76
C SER A 107 -0.37 -10.31 5.47
N PHE A 108 -1.24 -9.38 5.10
CA PHE A 108 -1.85 -9.40 3.76
C PHE A 108 -1.67 -8.04 3.09
N VAL A 109 -1.71 -8.06 1.76
CA VAL A 109 -1.54 -6.86 0.95
C VAL A 109 -2.48 -6.95 -0.24
N TYR A 110 -2.97 -5.81 -0.70
CA TYR A 110 -3.79 -5.75 -1.90
C TYR A 110 -2.93 -5.43 -3.12
N ILE A 111 -3.13 -6.19 -4.19
CA ILE A 111 -2.39 -6.01 -5.44
C ILE A 111 -3.41 -5.87 -6.56
N MET A 112 -3.28 -4.81 -7.36
CA MET A 112 -4.17 -4.59 -8.50
C MET A 112 -3.94 -5.70 -9.54
N GLN A 113 -5.01 -6.15 -10.18
CA GLN A 113 -4.90 -7.16 -11.24
C GLN A 113 -3.87 -6.69 -12.27
N GLU A 114 -2.89 -7.55 -12.57
CA GLU A 114 -1.71 -7.16 -13.36
C GLU A 114 -2.04 -6.73 -14.79
N LYS A 115 -3.15 -7.19 -15.33
CA LYS A 115 -3.59 -6.83 -16.69
C LYS A 115 -3.96 -5.35 -16.84
N ARG A 116 -4.12 -4.62 -15.74
CA ARG A 116 -4.46 -3.21 -15.79
C ARG A 116 -3.30 -2.40 -16.36
N ARG A 117 -3.62 -1.32 -17.08
CA ARG A 117 -2.60 -0.51 -17.76
C ARG A 117 -1.93 0.50 -16.85
N LEU A 118 -0.71 0.88 -17.20
CA LEU A 118 0.02 1.96 -16.55
C LEU A 118 -0.60 3.30 -16.94
N GLY A 119 -0.53 4.27 -16.04
CA GLY A 119 -1.02 5.60 -16.34
C GLY A 119 -0.66 6.62 -15.29
N GLU A 120 -1.17 7.84 -15.48
CA GLU A 120 -0.86 8.97 -14.64
C GLU A 120 -1.92 9.16 -13.55
N PRO A 121 -1.52 9.18 -12.27
CA PRO A 121 -2.46 9.44 -11.17
C PRO A 121 -2.90 10.90 -11.19
N THR A 122 -4.04 11.21 -10.56
CA THR A 122 -4.44 12.59 -10.35
C THR A 122 -3.46 13.25 -9.37
N PRO A 123 -3.24 14.58 -9.48
CA PRO A 123 -2.39 15.28 -8.50
C PRO A 123 -2.90 15.11 -7.07
N ARG A 124 -4.21 15.09 -6.88
CA ARG A 124 -4.82 14.92 -5.55
C ARG A 124 -4.46 13.58 -4.91
N TYR A 125 -4.59 12.50 -5.67
CA TYR A 125 -4.25 11.17 -5.18
C TYR A 125 -2.75 11.06 -4.89
N PHE A 126 -1.93 11.53 -5.82
CA PHE A 126 -0.47 11.52 -5.67
C PHE A 126 -0.06 12.25 -4.38
N TRP A 127 -0.63 13.44 -4.17
CA TRP A 127 -0.31 14.24 -2.99
C TRP A 127 -0.74 13.55 -1.68
N THR A 128 -1.90 12.89 -1.70
CA THR A 128 -2.36 12.10 -0.55
C THR A 128 -1.33 11.04 -0.17
N CYS A 129 -0.75 10.37 -1.17
CA CYS A 129 0.30 9.38 -0.94
C CYS A 129 1.58 10.02 -0.40
N VAL A 130 1.97 11.17 -0.95
CA VAL A 130 3.18 11.89 -0.48
C VAL A 130 3.03 12.24 1.01
N LEU A 131 1.87 12.76 1.40
CA LEU A 131 1.62 13.10 2.80
C LEU A 131 1.70 11.86 3.70
N GLY A 132 1.17 10.73 3.23
CA GLY A 132 1.27 9.46 3.95
C GLY A 132 2.72 9.03 4.13
N TYR A 133 3.50 9.05 3.06
CA TYR A 133 4.93 8.70 3.11
C TYR A 133 5.67 9.57 4.11
N ARG A 134 5.46 10.89 4.05
CA ARG A 134 6.10 11.83 4.97
C ARG A 134 5.74 11.55 6.43
N SER A 135 4.49 11.19 6.69
CA SER A 135 4.05 10.93 8.07
C SER A 135 4.74 9.71 8.68
N PHE A 136 5.23 8.79 7.86
CA PHE A 136 5.96 7.62 8.32
C PHE A 136 7.48 7.77 8.18
N GLY A 137 7.94 8.92 7.70
CA GLY A 137 9.37 9.13 7.47
C GLY A 137 9.91 8.36 6.27
N PHE A 138 9.04 7.93 5.38
CA PHE A 138 9.44 7.25 4.13
C PHE A 138 9.85 8.29 3.10
N ASP A 139 10.88 7.98 2.32
CA ASP A 139 11.37 8.87 1.28
C ASP A 139 10.35 8.94 0.12
N PRO A 140 9.81 10.13 -0.19
CA PRO A 140 8.86 10.26 -1.30
C PRO A 140 9.44 9.89 -2.66
N LYS A 141 10.76 9.71 -2.79
CA LYS A 141 11.39 9.31 -4.07
C LYS A 141 10.76 8.05 -4.64
N PHE A 142 10.29 7.12 -3.79
CA PHE A 142 9.63 5.91 -4.25
C PHE A 142 8.40 6.23 -5.09
N LEU A 143 7.67 7.28 -4.71
CA LEU A 143 6.47 7.72 -5.44
C LEU A 143 6.85 8.40 -6.75
N TYR A 144 7.88 9.24 -6.75
CA TYR A 144 8.33 9.93 -7.96
C TYR A 144 8.91 8.94 -8.98
N GLU A 145 9.66 7.95 -8.51
CA GLU A 145 10.18 6.89 -9.38
C GLU A 145 9.04 6.06 -9.97
N ALA A 146 8.02 5.73 -9.16
CA ALA A 146 6.84 5.02 -9.64
C ALA A 146 6.09 5.83 -10.68
N TYR A 147 5.95 7.14 -10.44
CA TYR A 147 5.32 8.06 -11.40
C TYR A 147 6.05 8.01 -12.74
N GLU A 148 7.36 8.15 -12.71
CA GLU A 148 8.18 8.13 -13.92
C GLU A 148 8.03 6.80 -14.68
N ARG A 149 8.15 5.67 -13.98
CA ARG A 149 7.98 4.34 -14.60
C ARG A 149 6.61 4.18 -15.24
N SER A 150 5.58 4.74 -14.61
CA SER A 150 4.20 4.52 -15.02
C SER A 150 3.74 5.46 -16.12
N THR A 151 4.42 6.60 -16.31
CA THR A 151 4.02 7.62 -17.28
C THR A 151 4.99 7.78 -18.45
N ARG A 152 6.11 7.07 -18.41
CA ARG A 152 7.15 7.20 -19.44
C ARG A 152 6.62 7.02 -20.85
N HIS A 153 5.71 6.08 -21.05
CA HIS A 153 5.12 5.79 -22.35
C HIS A 153 4.19 6.90 -22.86
N LEU A 154 3.70 7.77 -21.97
CA LEU A 154 2.77 8.84 -22.31
C LEU A 154 3.47 10.06 -22.92
N TYR A 155 4.76 10.22 -22.64
CA TYR A 155 5.51 11.44 -23.00
C TYR A 155 6.68 11.15 -23.94
N ARG A 156 6.57 10.10 -24.72
CA ARG A 156 7.55 9.78 -25.75
C ARG A 156 7.19 10.45 -27.08
#